data_c7f304cd1df5f2a1f81c1493ab5b8c3c
#
_entry.id   c7f304cd1df5f2a1f81c1493ab5b8c3c
#
_cell.length_a   1.000
_cell.length_b   1.000
_cell.length_c   1.000
_cell.angle_alpha   90.00
_cell.angle_beta   90.00
_cell.angle_gamma   90.00
#
_symmetry.space_group_name_H-M   'P 1'
#
loop_
_entity.id
_entity.type
_entity.pdbx_description
1 polymer ?
#
loop_
_entity_poly.entity_id
_entity_poly.type
_entity_poly.pdbx_seq_one_letter_code
_entity_poly.pdbx_strand_id
1 'polypeptide(L)'
;SDVCSSDLVNSLSQEVVGQPQAVAAVSDLLTIAKARLNDTGRPIGSLLFVGPTGVGKTQLAKAAAKFLFGDSNRLLRFDLNEYVNRGSAARLVGTFDEPDGLLTGAVRRQPFAVILLDEIEKGHPEVVDVLLQVLGEGRLSDGLGRTVSFSNTLIIMTSNLGVRENSQRVGFAGDAPVGDHVWVKAVQQFFRPEFFNRIDRIVPFHQLSREVIEQVARIVLNE
;
A
#
# COMPACT_ATOMS: atom_id res chain seq x y z
N SER A 1 -7.10 17.15 19.92
CA SER A 1 -6.50 16.31 18.85
C SER A 1 -6.68 14.81 19.09
N ASP A 2 -6.76 14.37 20.36
CA ASP A 2 -6.83 12.94 20.71
C ASP A 2 -8.17 12.27 20.36
N VAL A 3 -9.27 12.98 20.37
CA VAL A 3 -10.62 12.47 20.03
C VAL A 3 -10.68 12.05 18.54
N CYS A 4 -10.06 12.80 17.65
CA CYS A 4 -10.09 12.50 16.22
C CYS A 4 -9.26 11.26 15.86
N SER A 5 -8.20 10.97 16.61
CA SER A 5 -7.34 9.79 16.40
C SER A 5 -8.02 8.50 16.88
N SER A 6 -8.70 8.55 18.04
CA SER A 6 -9.43 7.39 18.58
C SER A 6 -10.63 7.01 17.70
N ASP A 7 -11.35 7.99 17.18
CA ASP A 7 -12.49 7.76 16.27
C ASP A 7 -12.02 7.13 14.95
N LEU A 8 -10.85 7.55 14.45
CA LEU A 8 -10.24 6.96 13.25
C LEU A 8 -9.84 5.51 13.46
N VAL A 9 -9.13 5.22 14.56
CA VAL A 9 -8.74 3.84 14.91
C VAL A 9 -9.98 2.95 15.02
N ASN A 10 -11.04 3.42 15.69
CA ASN A 10 -12.28 2.69 15.83
C ASN A 10 -12.96 2.44 14.47
N SER A 11 -13.04 3.46 13.61
CA SER A 11 -13.63 3.34 12.28
C SER A 11 -12.87 2.33 11.41
N LEU A 12 -11.54 2.40 11.38
CA LEU A 12 -10.72 1.45 10.62
C LEU A 12 -10.78 0.02 11.20
N SER A 13 -10.86 -0.11 12.53
CA SER A 13 -10.96 -1.41 13.21
C SER A 13 -12.29 -2.12 12.94
N GLN A 14 -13.36 -1.39 12.67
CA GLN A 14 -14.64 -1.96 12.26
C GLN A 14 -14.58 -2.55 10.84
N GLU A 15 -13.81 -1.94 9.94
CA GLU A 15 -13.65 -2.40 8.56
C GLU A 15 -12.55 -3.47 8.42
N VAL A 16 -11.55 -3.49 9.33
CA VAL A 16 -10.41 -4.44 9.26
C VAL A 16 -10.22 -5.13 10.60
N VAL A 17 -10.77 -6.32 10.70
CA VAL A 17 -10.74 -7.12 11.92
C VAL A 17 -9.44 -7.93 12.02
N GLY A 18 -8.87 -8.02 13.23
CA GLY A 18 -7.71 -8.88 13.53
C GLY A 18 -6.34 -8.30 13.17
N GLN A 19 -6.25 -6.99 12.81
CA GLN A 19 -5.00 -6.32 12.45
C GLN A 19 -4.78 -5.01 13.23
N PRO A 20 -4.78 -5.02 14.58
CA PRO A 20 -4.75 -3.79 15.37
C PRO A 20 -3.47 -2.97 15.16
N GLN A 21 -2.33 -3.61 14.96
CA GLN A 21 -1.05 -2.92 14.71
C GLN A 21 -1.05 -2.22 13.34
N ALA A 22 -1.57 -2.88 12.31
CA ALA A 22 -1.69 -2.30 10.98
C ALA A 22 -2.65 -1.11 10.98
N VAL A 23 -3.79 -1.23 11.65
CA VAL A 23 -4.76 -0.13 11.82
C VAL A 23 -4.12 1.05 12.54
N ALA A 24 -3.41 0.83 13.65
CA ALA A 24 -2.72 1.89 14.38
C ALA A 24 -1.69 2.62 13.51
N ALA A 25 -0.82 1.86 12.81
CA ALA A 25 0.22 2.43 11.96
C ALA A 25 -0.34 3.28 10.81
N VAL A 26 -1.44 2.85 10.20
CA VAL A 26 -2.13 3.62 9.15
C VAL A 26 -2.83 4.83 9.73
N SER A 27 -3.50 4.71 10.90
CA SER A 27 -4.18 5.82 11.58
C SER A 27 -3.23 6.96 11.92
N ASP A 28 -2.04 6.64 12.42
CA ASP A 28 -1.01 7.64 12.72
C ASP A 28 -0.62 8.45 11.47
N LEU A 29 -0.35 7.75 10.37
CA LEU A 29 0.02 8.40 9.10
C LEU A 29 -1.14 9.27 8.56
N LEU A 30 -2.38 8.77 8.60
CA LEU A 30 -3.55 9.51 8.14
C LEU A 30 -3.83 10.75 9.01
N THR A 31 -3.55 10.67 10.31
CA THR A 31 -3.66 11.82 11.22
C THR A 31 -2.66 12.92 10.86
N ILE A 32 -1.40 12.54 10.57
CA ILE A 32 -0.37 13.47 10.11
C ILE A 32 -0.76 14.09 8.77
N ALA A 33 -1.27 13.28 7.84
CA ALA A 33 -1.74 13.74 6.53
C ALA A 33 -2.86 14.80 6.64
N LYS A 34 -3.85 14.56 7.49
CA LYS A 34 -4.94 15.51 7.75
C LYS A 34 -4.46 16.82 8.40
N ALA A 35 -3.45 16.75 9.24
CA ALA A 35 -2.85 17.95 9.85
C ALA A 35 -2.05 18.81 8.85
N ARG A 36 -1.93 18.38 7.58
CA ARG A 36 -1.15 19.06 6.51
C ARG A 36 0.31 19.31 6.89
N LEU A 37 0.88 18.40 7.68
CA LEU A 37 2.29 18.46 8.11
C LEU A 37 3.23 17.78 7.10
N ASN A 38 2.72 17.37 5.92
CA ASN A 38 3.47 16.66 4.91
C ASN A 38 4.27 17.60 4.01
N ASP A 39 5.36 17.08 3.47
CA ASP A 39 6.09 17.70 2.36
C ASP A 39 5.20 17.76 1.11
N THR A 40 4.92 18.98 0.62
CA THR A 40 4.05 19.20 -0.55
C THR A 40 4.67 18.72 -1.87
N GLY A 41 5.96 18.38 -1.87
CA GLY A 41 6.68 17.86 -3.03
C GLY A 41 6.63 16.34 -3.19
N ARG A 42 5.95 15.62 -2.27
CA ARG A 42 5.87 14.15 -2.26
C ARG A 42 4.42 13.69 -2.11
N PRO A 43 4.12 12.39 -2.32
CA PRO A 43 2.83 11.83 -1.93
C PRO A 43 2.51 12.07 -0.45
N ILE A 44 1.23 12.03 -0.10
CA ILE A 44 0.73 12.15 1.29
C ILE A 44 1.48 11.19 2.22
N GLY A 45 1.80 10.00 1.71
CA GLY A 45 2.60 9.00 2.38
C GLY A 45 2.81 7.78 1.49
N SER A 46 3.75 6.94 1.90
CA SER A 46 4.08 5.68 1.25
C SER A 46 4.12 4.55 2.27
N LEU A 47 3.24 3.56 2.09
CA LEU A 47 3.10 2.42 2.98
C LEU A 47 3.42 1.12 2.23
N LEU A 48 4.12 0.20 2.87
CA LEU A 48 4.29 -1.16 2.38
C LEU A 48 3.63 -2.15 3.34
N PHE A 49 2.53 -2.76 2.91
CA PHE A 49 1.83 -3.81 3.63
C PHE A 49 2.46 -5.16 3.33
N VAL A 50 3.02 -5.80 4.33
CA VAL A 50 3.74 -7.08 4.17
C VAL A 50 3.02 -8.17 4.95
N GLY A 51 2.79 -9.31 4.32
CA GLY A 51 2.12 -10.44 4.98
C GLY A 51 1.37 -11.34 4.01
N PRO A 52 0.74 -12.43 4.50
CA PRO A 52 0.03 -13.40 3.66
C PRO A 52 -1.15 -12.78 2.91
N THR A 53 -1.64 -13.48 1.89
CA THR A 53 -2.85 -13.09 1.17
C THR A 53 -4.10 -13.28 2.03
N GLY A 54 -5.15 -12.47 1.78
CA GLY A 54 -6.46 -12.66 2.45
C GLY A 54 -6.55 -12.15 3.89
N VAL A 55 -5.56 -11.41 4.40
CA VAL A 55 -5.52 -10.91 5.80
C VAL A 55 -6.05 -9.48 5.97
N GLY A 56 -6.61 -8.86 4.93
CA GLY A 56 -7.25 -7.53 5.02
C GLY A 56 -6.43 -6.37 4.43
N LYS A 57 -5.30 -6.60 3.75
CA LYS A 57 -4.46 -5.51 3.18
C LYS A 57 -5.24 -4.58 2.25
N THR A 58 -5.98 -5.14 1.28
CA THR A 58 -6.80 -4.37 0.34
C THR A 58 -7.97 -3.67 1.04
N GLN A 59 -8.55 -4.31 2.06
CA GLN A 59 -9.65 -3.71 2.83
C GLN A 59 -9.19 -2.47 3.59
N LEU A 60 -8.00 -2.53 4.21
CA LEU A 60 -7.42 -1.36 4.89
C LEU A 60 -7.11 -0.22 3.92
N ALA A 61 -6.67 -0.53 2.69
CA ALA A 61 -6.47 0.49 1.66
C ALA A 61 -7.80 1.16 1.23
N LYS A 62 -8.90 0.40 1.11
CA LYS A 62 -10.24 0.94 0.84
C LYS A 62 -10.72 1.83 1.98
N ALA A 63 -10.55 1.38 3.22
CA ALA A 63 -10.91 2.16 4.41
C ALA A 63 -10.13 3.48 4.49
N ALA A 64 -8.83 3.47 4.16
CA ALA A 64 -8.01 4.68 4.06
C ALA A 64 -8.52 5.65 2.97
N ALA A 65 -8.94 5.15 1.81
CA ALA A 65 -9.51 5.96 0.73
C ALA A 65 -10.82 6.64 1.18
N LYS A 66 -11.70 5.88 1.80
CA LYS A 66 -12.97 6.38 2.35
C LYS A 66 -12.73 7.46 3.42
N PHE A 67 -11.76 7.24 4.30
CA PHE A 67 -11.43 8.22 5.35
C PHE A 67 -10.82 9.51 4.81
N LEU A 68 -9.82 9.42 3.92
CA LEU A 68 -9.13 10.59 3.37
C LEU A 68 -10.00 11.40 2.41
N PHE A 69 -10.74 10.72 1.57
CA PHE A 69 -11.39 11.33 0.40
C PHE A 69 -12.92 11.16 0.40
N GLY A 70 -13.49 10.55 1.44
CA GLY A 70 -14.94 10.40 1.62
C GLY A 70 -15.58 9.30 0.79
N ASP A 71 -14.82 8.59 -0.06
CA ASP A 71 -15.34 7.58 -0.99
C ASP A 71 -14.30 6.45 -1.18
N SER A 72 -14.73 5.21 -1.02
CA SER A 72 -13.91 4.01 -1.28
C SER A 72 -13.52 3.86 -2.77
N ASN A 73 -14.29 4.46 -3.69
CA ASN A 73 -13.97 4.49 -5.12
C ASN A 73 -12.76 5.39 -5.44
N ARG A 74 -12.24 6.14 -4.46
CA ARG A 74 -10.97 6.86 -4.56
C ARG A 74 -9.74 5.95 -4.43
N LEU A 75 -9.93 4.62 -4.53
CA LEU A 75 -8.88 3.63 -4.61
C LEU A 75 -8.57 3.28 -6.07
N LEU A 76 -7.37 3.60 -6.52
CA LEU A 76 -6.82 3.20 -7.82
C LEU A 76 -5.96 1.96 -7.61
N ARG A 77 -6.38 0.81 -8.12
CA ARG A 77 -5.69 -0.47 -7.92
C ARG A 77 -4.95 -0.91 -9.17
N PHE A 78 -3.70 -1.33 -8.99
CA PHE A 78 -2.82 -1.90 -10.02
C PHE A 78 -2.21 -3.20 -9.50
N ASP A 79 -2.47 -4.30 -10.20
CA ASP A 79 -1.86 -5.60 -9.91
C ASP A 79 -0.53 -5.72 -10.67
N LEU A 80 0.59 -5.76 -9.95
CA LEU A 80 1.90 -5.77 -10.57
C LEU A 80 2.28 -7.12 -11.19
N ASN A 81 1.48 -8.17 -11.00
CA ASN A 81 1.58 -9.39 -11.79
C ASN A 81 1.34 -9.14 -13.30
N GLU A 82 0.63 -8.09 -13.66
CA GLU A 82 0.41 -7.71 -15.06
C GLU A 82 1.60 -6.96 -15.68
N TYR A 83 2.61 -6.59 -14.87
CA TYR A 83 3.75 -5.74 -15.25
C TYR A 83 5.10 -6.44 -15.02
N VAL A 84 5.16 -7.74 -15.26
CA VAL A 84 6.38 -8.58 -15.05
C VAL A 84 7.36 -8.52 -16.23
N ASN A 85 6.91 -8.12 -17.41
CA ASN A 85 7.72 -8.13 -18.61
C ASN A 85 8.50 -6.82 -18.78
N ARG A 86 9.65 -6.90 -19.46
CA ARG A 86 10.40 -5.72 -19.88
C ARG A 86 9.53 -4.78 -20.71
N GLY A 87 9.61 -3.49 -20.46
CA GLY A 87 8.81 -2.47 -21.15
C GLY A 87 7.37 -2.32 -20.59
N SER A 88 6.93 -3.20 -19.67
CA SER A 88 5.58 -3.10 -19.10
C SER A 88 5.37 -1.81 -18.29
N ALA A 89 6.44 -1.19 -17.77
CA ALA A 89 6.38 0.10 -17.10
C ALA A 89 5.83 1.22 -18.01
N ALA A 90 6.05 1.13 -19.32
CA ALA A 90 5.51 2.08 -20.30
C ALA A 90 3.97 2.11 -20.30
N ARG A 91 3.30 0.98 -19.99
CA ARG A 91 1.83 0.93 -19.85
C ARG A 91 1.33 1.77 -18.68
N LEU A 92 2.14 1.91 -17.62
CA LEU A 92 1.80 2.74 -16.45
C LEU A 92 1.97 4.22 -16.74
N VAL A 93 3.05 4.58 -17.43
CA VAL A 93 3.46 5.97 -17.65
C VAL A 93 2.83 6.56 -18.92
N GLY A 94 2.70 5.75 -19.96
CA GLY A 94 2.33 6.12 -21.32
C GLY A 94 3.51 6.14 -22.27
N THR A 95 3.20 6.08 -23.57
CA THR A 95 4.15 6.16 -24.67
C THR A 95 3.76 7.33 -25.59
N PHE A 96 4.58 7.61 -26.60
CA PHE A 96 4.24 8.65 -27.57
C PHE A 96 2.92 8.35 -28.32
N ASP A 97 2.68 7.08 -28.67
CA ASP A 97 1.48 6.64 -29.39
C ASP A 97 0.25 6.54 -28.48
N GLU A 98 0.46 6.13 -27.20
CA GLU A 98 -0.56 6.04 -26.17
C GLU A 98 -0.12 6.89 -24.95
N PRO A 99 -0.30 8.21 -25.01
CA PRO A 99 0.31 9.11 -24.02
C PRO A 99 -0.29 9.03 -22.64
N ASP A 100 -1.55 8.65 -22.52
CA ASP A 100 -2.21 8.46 -21.24
C ASP A 100 -1.93 7.06 -20.70
N GLY A 101 -0.85 6.93 -19.92
CA GLY A 101 -0.56 5.68 -19.22
C GLY A 101 -1.65 5.33 -18.20
N LEU A 102 -1.74 4.07 -17.85
CA LEU A 102 -2.77 3.58 -16.91
C LEU A 102 -2.66 4.29 -15.55
N LEU A 103 -1.46 4.47 -15.03
CA LEU A 103 -1.22 5.16 -13.76
C LEU A 103 -1.32 6.70 -13.93
N THR A 104 -0.59 7.27 -14.87
CA THR A 104 -0.56 8.72 -15.10
C THR A 104 -1.93 9.24 -15.49
N GLY A 105 -2.64 8.55 -16.37
CA GLY A 105 -3.99 8.92 -16.81
C GLY A 105 -5.01 8.78 -15.67
N ALA A 106 -4.92 7.73 -14.84
CA ALA A 106 -5.80 7.56 -13.69
C ALA A 106 -5.63 8.69 -12.67
N VAL A 107 -4.39 9.03 -12.31
CA VAL A 107 -4.10 10.10 -11.34
C VAL A 107 -4.47 11.48 -11.90
N ARG A 108 -4.31 11.71 -13.20
CA ARG A 108 -4.76 12.96 -13.83
C ARG A 108 -6.27 13.15 -13.72
N ARG A 109 -7.05 12.08 -13.93
CA ARG A 109 -8.51 12.11 -13.77
C ARG A 109 -8.95 12.19 -12.32
N GLN A 110 -8.17 11.59 -11.41
CA GLN A 110 -8.49 11.48 -9.98
C GLN A 110 -7.26 11.80 -9.13
N PRO A 111 -6.90 13.10 -8.98
CA PRO A 111 -5.66 13.50 -8.30
C PRO A 111 -5.69 13.25 -6.78
N PHE A 112 -6.86 13.18 -6.18
CA PHE A 112 -7.06 12.82 -4.77
C PHE A 112 -7.47 11.35 -4.69
N ALA A 113 -6.51 10.47 -4.47
CA ALA A 113 -6.72 9.02 -4.48
C ALA A 113 -5.73 8.28 -3.59
N VAL A 114 -6.13 7.08 -3.18
CA VAL A 114 -5.21 6.05 -2.69
C VAL A 114 -4.81 5.19 -3.90
N ILE A 115 -3.52 5.03 -4.11
CA ILE A 115 -2.96 4.16 -5.15
C ILE A 115 -2.51 2.87 -4.47
N LEU A 116 -3.14 1.77 -4.82
CA LEU A 116 -2.79 0.44 -4.32
C LEU A 116 -2.03 -0.32 -5.42
N LEU A 117 -0.78 -0.66 -5.12
CA LEU A 117 0.10 -1.44 -5.97
C LEU A 117 0.23 -2.84 -5.37
N ASP A 118 -0.54 -3.79 -5.88
CA ASP A 118 -0.55 -5.16 -5.35
C ASP A 118 0.65 -5.96 -5.86
N GLU A 119 1.27 -6.73 -4.96
CA GLU A 119 2.37 -7.66 -5.20
C GLU A 119 3.60 -6.99 -5.87
N ILE A 120 4.12 -5.94 -5.21
CA ILE A 120 5.23 -5.12 -5.71
C ILE A 120 6.46 -5.93 -6.10
N GLU A 121 6.71 -7.08 -5.45
CA GLU A 121 7.82 -7.98 -5.74
C GLU A 121 7.71 -8.70 -7.09
N LYS A 122 6.53 -8.70 -7.72
CA LYS A 122 6.28 -9.34 -9.02
C LYS A 122 6.56 -8.41 -10.20
N GLY A 123 6.47 -7.10 -9.96
CA GLY A 123 6.70 -6.11 -11.01
C GLY A 123 8.12 -6.14 -11.57
N HIS A 124 8.26 -5.86 -12.87
CA HIS A 124 9.57 -5.71 -13.48
C HIS A 124 10.36 -4.58 -12.78
N PRO A 125 11.71 -4.66 -12.69
CA PRO A 125 12.53 -3.61 -12.08
C PRO A 125 12.27 -2.19 -12.61
N GLU A 126 11.92 -2.04 -13.89
CA GLU A 126 11.54 -0.75 -14.49
C GLU A 126 10.31 -0.12 -13.81
N VAL A 127 9.38 -0.93 -13.29
CA VAL A 127 8.22 -0.45 -12.52
C VAL A 127 8.70 0.15 -11.19
N VAL A 128 9.65 -0.51 -10.53
CA VAL A 128 10.25 0.01 -9.28
C VAL A 128 10.96 1.33 -9.53
N ASP A 129 11.63 1.49 -10.70
CA ASP A 129 12.28 2.75 -11.07
C ASP A 129 11.26 3.88 -11.29
N VAL A 130 10.10 3.60 -11.91
CA VAL A 130 8.97 4.55 -12.01
C VAL A 130 8.47 4.94 -10.62
N LEU A 131 8.30 3.98 -9.73
CA LEU A 131 7.83 4.25 -8.36
C LEU A 131 8.85 5.04 -7.54
N LEU A 132 10.16 4.84 -7.75
CA LEU A 132 11.20 5.67 -7.14
C LEU A 132 11.02 7.14 -7.47
N GLN A 133 10.65 7.46 -8.71
CA GLN A 133 10.38 8.84 -9.11
C GLN A 133 9.12 9.39 -8.42
N VAL A 134 8.03 8.60 -8.37
CA VAL A 134 6.80 8.98 -7.66
C VAL A 134 7.07 9.26 -6.18
N LEU A 135 7.73 8.31 -5.49
CA LEU A 135 8.00 8.41 -4.06
C LEU A 135 9.01 9.51 -3.70
N GLY A 136 9.92 9.82 -4.64
CA GLY A 136 10.98 10.82 -4.44
C GLY A 136 10.58 12.23 -4.80
N GLU A 137 9.97 12.40 -5.97
CA GLU A 137 9.67 13.71 -6.57
C GLU A 137 8.18 14.04 -6.58
N GLY A 138 7.31 13.11 -6.19
CA GLY A 138 5.85 13.29 -6.19
C GLY A 138 5.25 13.57 -7.56
N ARG A 139 5.95 13.23 -8.65
CA ARG A 139 5.51 13.50 -10.01
C ARG A 139 6.06 12.49 -11.01
N LEU A 140 5.35 12.33 -12.13
CA LEU A 140 5.79 11.60 -13.32
C LEU A 140 5.50 12.44 -14.56
N SER A 141 6.30 12.25 -15.62
CA SER A 141 5.96 12.72 -16.96
C SER A 141 5.28 11.60 -17.74
N ASP A 142 4.17 11.91 -18.41
CA ASP A 142 3.49 10.95 -19.29
C ASP A 142 4.18 10.81 -20.66
N GLY A 143 3.59 10.04 -21.57
CA GLY A 143 4.14 9.78 -22.90
C GLY A 143 4.35 11.02 -23.78
N LEU A 144 3.69 12.17 -23.49
CA LEU A 144 3.89 13.47 -24.15
C LEU A 144 4.74 14.44 -23.32
N GLY A 145 5.36 13.99 -22.23
CA GLY A 145 6.14 14.84 -21.35
C GLY A 145 5.31 15.75 -20.44
N ARG A 146 3.98 15.55 -20.35
CA ARG A 146 3.12 16.33 -19.45
C ARG A 146 3.31 15.82 -18.02
N THR A 147 3.56 16.74 -17.10
CA THR A 147 3.76 16.38 -15.68
C THR A 147 2.44 16.02 -15.00
N VAL A 148 2.43 14.90 -14.30
CA VAL A 148 1.34 14.41 -13.43
C VAL A 148 1.81 14.46 -12.00
N SER A 149 1.09 15.19 -11.13
CA SER A 149 1.41 15.31 -9.70
C SER A 149 0.76 14.20 -8.89
N PHE A 150 1.54 13.64 -7.96
CA PHE A 150 1.12 12.62 -6.98
C PHE A 150 1.05 13.18 -5.56
N SER A 151 1.23 14.48 -5.37
CA SER A 151 1.30 15.12 -4.04
C SER A 151 0.02 14.95 -3.20
N ASN A 152 -1.11 14.73 -3.84
CA ASN A 152 -2.39 14.50 -3.17
C ASN A 152 -2.80 13.01 -3.15
N THR A 153 -1.85 12.10 -3.38
CA THR A 153 -2.10 10.66 -3.33
C THR A 153 -1.44 10.01 -2.14
N LEU A 154 -2.08 8.97 -1.59
CA LEU A 154 -1.47 8.03 -0.66
C LEU A 154 -1.06 6.78 -1.43
N ILE A 155 0.21 6.41 -1.36
CA ILE A 155 0.73 5.22 -2.03
C ILE A 155 0.73 4.05 -1.04
N ILE A 156 0.02 2.99 -1.37
CA ILE A 156 0.03 1.74 -0.61
C ILE A 156 0.53 0.64 -1.55
N MET A 157 1.56 -0.04 -1.13
CA MET A 157 2.12 -1.20 -1.83
C MET A 157 1.83 -2.45 -1.00
N THR A 158 1.57 -3.59 -1.61
CA THR A 158 1.47 -4.86 -0.91
C THR A 158 2.57 -5.82 -1.33
N SER A 159 2.98 -6.68 -0.42
CA SER A 159 3.98 -7.72 -0.67
C SER A 159 3.72 -8.97 0.16
N ASN A 160 4.06 -10.12 -0.41
CA ASN A 160 4.06 -11.42 0.26
C ASN A 160 5.48 -11.87 0.65
N LEU A 161 6.47 -10.97 0.59
CA LEU A 161 7.85 -11.28 1.02
C LEU A 161 7.88 -11.70 2.49
N GLY A 162 8.75 -12.67 2.82
CA GLY A 162 8.92 -13.18 4.18
C GLY A 162 7.85 -14.19 4.63
N VAL A 163 6.77 -14.40 3.89
CA VAL A 163 5.70 -15.36 4.27
C VAL A 163 6.23 -16.79 4.32
N ARG A 164 7.04 -17.21 3.36
CA ARG A 164 7.61 -18.57 3.29
C ARG A 164 8.64 -18.83 4.40
N GLU A 165 9.46 -17.86 4.70
CA GLU A 165 10.48 -17.91 5.75
C GLU A 165 9.83 -18.04 7.14
N ASN A 166 8.69 -17.40 7.31
CA ASN A 166 7.86 -17.51 8.50
C ASN A 166 7.21 -18.89 8.65
N SER A 167 6.65 -19.44 7.60
CA SER A 167 5.99 -20.73 7.61
C SER A 167 6.94 -21.88 7.98
N GLN A 168 8.20 -21.81 7.57
CA GLN A 168 9.22 -22.80 7.90
C GLN A 168 9.68 -22.72 9.37
N ARG A 169 9.66 -21.54 9.99
CA ARG A 169 10.04 -21.37 11.40
C ARG A 169 8.95 -21.81 12.37
N VAL A 170 7.69 -21.62 12.04
CA VAL A 170 6.55 -22.08 12.84
C VAL A 170 6.55 -23.62 13.00
N GLY A 171 7.07 -24.37 12.01
CA GLY A 171 7.21 -25.84 12.11
C GLY A 171 8.27 -26.34 13.09
N PHE A 172 9.22 -25.50 13.52
CA PHE A 172 10.34 -25.89 14.40
C PHE A 172 10.37 -25.23 15.78
N ALA A 173 9.59 -24.19 16.03
CA ALA A 173 9.73 -23.32 17.21
C ALA A 173 8.41 -22.96 17.91
N GLY A 174 7.38 -23.80 17.88
CA GLY A 174 6.12 -23.53 18.59
C GLY A 174 5.48 -22.18 18.23
N ASP A 175 4.26 -21.91 18.67
CA ASP A 175 3.41 -20.74 18.39
C ASP A 175 3.95 -19.36 18.86
N ALA A 176 5.25 -19.12 18.82
CA ALA A 176 5.80 -17.80 19.13
C ALA A 176 5.50 -16.83 17.97
N PRO A 177 4.87 -15.65 18.22
CA PRO A 177 4.61 -14.67 17.19
C PRO A 177 5.93 -14.23 16.56
N VAL A 178 6.01 -14.32 15.24
CA VAL A 178 7.20 -13.89 14.50
C VAL A 178 7.30 -12.39 14.63
N GLY A 179 8.44 -11.92 15.14
CA GLY A 179 8.66 -10.48 15.32
C GLY A 179 8.69 -9.73 13.99
N ASP A 180 8.19 -8.52 13.98
CA ASP A 180 8.08 -7.64 12.81
C ASP A 180 9.39 -7.44 12.05
N HIS A 181 10.54 -7.61 12.72
CA HIS A 181 11.88 -7.50 12.14
C HIS A 181 12.14 -8.49 10.99
N VAL A 182 11.45 -9.64 10.97
CA VAL A 182 11.61 -10.64 9.89
C VAL A 182 11.05 -10.10 8.57
N TRP A 183 9.91 -9.44 8.63
CA TRP A 183 9.28 -8.80 7.47
C TRP A 183 10.14 -7.66 6.92
N VAL A 184 10.62 -6.79 7.80
CA VAL A 184 11.50 -5.66 7.44
C VAL A 184 12.77 -6.18 6.78
N LYS A 185 13.39 -7.23 7.34
CA LYS A 185 14.61 -7.83 6.78
C LYS A 185 14.38 -8.43 5.39
N ALA A 186 13.26 -9.14 5.17
CA ALA A 186 12.92 -9.70 3.87
C ALA A 186 12.76 -8.60 2.80
N VAL A 187 12.11 -7.50 3.14
CA VAL A 187 11.95 -6.33 2.26
C VAL A 187 13.31 -5.68 1.96
N GLN A 188 14.16 -5.47 2.97
CA GLN A 188 15.50 -4.89 2.80
C GLN A 188 16.41 -5.74 1.92
N GLN A 189 16.27 -7.07 1.97
CA GLN A 189 17.06 -7.98 1.15
C GLN A 189 16.59 -8.03 -0.30
N PHE A 190 15.30 -7.78 -0.54
CA PHE A 190 14.71 -7.86 -1.87
C PHE A 190 14.84 -6.56 -2.66
N PHE A 191 14.55 -5.42 -2.03
CA PHE A 191 14.57 -4.13 -2.71
C PHE A 191 15.91 -3.42 -2.55
N ARG A 192 16.25 -2.62 -3.56
CA ARG A 192 17.42 -1.73 -3.48
C ARG A 192 17.27 -0.72 -2.34
N PRO A 193 18.36 -0.33 -1.67
CA PRO A 193 18.31 0.61 -0.54
C PRO A 193 17.60 1.94 -0.88
N GLU A 194 17.75 2.42 -2.11
CA GLU A 194 17.12 3.66 -2.57
C GLU A 194 15.60 3.58 -2.53
N PHE A 195 15.04 2.42 -2.89
CA PHE A 195 13.59 2.18 -2.84
C PHE A 195 13.11 2.01 -1.40
N PHE A 196 13.81 1.19 -0.62
CA PHE A 196 13.49 0.95 0.77
C PHE A 196 13.45 2.25 1.59
N ASN A 197 14.41 3.15 1.39
CA ASN A 197 14.51 4.43 2.10
C ASN A 197 13.44 5.45 1.70
N ARG A 198 12.63 5.19 0.67
CA ARG A 198 11.50 6.03 0.26
C ARG A 198 10.17 5.56 0.82
N ILE A 199 10.13 4.42 1.49
CA ILE A 199 8.95 3.89 2.16
C ILE A 199 8.86 4.52 3.54
N ASP A 200 7.79 5.25 3.83
CA ASP A 200 7.61 5.92 5.12
C ASP A 200 7.35 4.92 6.24
N ARG A 201 6.60 3.83 5.94
CA ARG A 201 6.31 2.80 6.92
C ARG A 201 6.10 1.43 6.28
N ILE A 202 6.70 0.40 6.90
CA ILE A 202 6.40 -1.00 6.62
C ILE A 202 5.39 -1.45 7.67
N VAL A 203 4.29 -2.04 7.22
CA VAL A 203 3.15 -2.43 8.05
C VAL A 203 2.96 -3.94 7.92
N PRO A 204 3.35 -4.73 8.95
CA PRO A 204 3.17 -6.16 8.98
C PRO A 204 1.68 -6.51 9.13
N PHE A 205 1.25 -7.52 8.38
CA PHE A 205 -0.05 -8.17 8.51
C PHE A 205 0.17 -9.62 8.93
N HIS A 206 -0.44 -9.99 10.03
CA HIS A 206 -0.32 -11.34 10.58
C HIS A 206 -1.43 -12.25 10.05
N GLN A 207 -1.16 -13.55 10.09
CA GLN A 207 -2.17 -14.56 9.79
C GLN A 207 -3.33 -14.44 10.79
N LEU A 208 -4.56 -14.48 10.27
CA LEU A 208 -5.76 -14.37 11.10
C LEU A 208 -5.96 -15.67 11.90
N SER A 209 -6.35 -15.55 13.17
CA SER A 209 -6.78 -16.70 13.96
C SER A 209 -8.12 -17.23 13.43
N ARG A 210 -8.44 -18.47 13.80
CA ARG A 210 -9.70 -19.10 13.37
C ARG A 210 -10.92 -18.31 13.82
N GLU A 211 -10.88 -17.79 15.05
CA GLU A 211 -11.98 -16.96 15.61
C GLU A 211 -12.19 -15.69 14.81
N VAL A 212 -11.10 -15.04 14.39
CA VAL A 212 -11.16 -13.82 13.57
C VAL A 212 -11.69 -14.14 12.17
N ILE A 213 -11.29 -15.26 11.57
CA ILE A 213 -11.82 -15.71 10.27
C ILE A 213 -13.33 -15.94 10.36
N GLU A 214 -13.81 -16.58 11.43
CA GLU A 214 -15.25 -16.78 11.65
C GLU A 214 -16.00 -15.46 11.83
N GLN A 215 -15.41 -14.50 12.51
CA GLN A 215 -15.98 -13.16 12.67
C GLN A 215 -16.09 -12.42 11.34
N VAL A 216 -15.00 -12.43 10.52
CA VAL A 216 -15.00 -11.84 9.17
C VAL A 216 -16.05 -12.50 8.28
N ALA A 217 -16.16 -13.83 8.30
CA ALA A 217 -17.16 -14.56 7.53
C ALA A 217 -18.61 -14.13 7.89
N ARG A 218 -18.89 -13.91 9.18
CA ARG A 218 -20.21 -13.42 9.62
C ARG A 218 -20.52 -12.00 9.12
N ILE A 219 -19.52 -11.12 9.07
CA ILE A 219 -19.69 -9.75 8.55
C ILE A 219 -20.05 -9.81 7.08
N VAL A 220 -19.29 -10.57 6.27
CA VAL A 220 -19.49 -10.70 4.81
C VAL A 220 -20.83 -11.35 4.46
N LEU A 221 -21.34 -12.27 5.31
CA LEU A 221 -22.64 -12.93 5.07
C LEU A 221 -23.86 -12.07 5.46
N ASN A 222 -23.64 -10.99 6.23
CA ASN A 222 -24.70 -10.06 6.65
C ASN A 222 -24.75 -8.77 5.80
N GLU A 223 -23.86 -8.59 4.83
CA GLU A 223 -23.92 -7.57 3.77
C GLU A 223 -24.69 -8.09 2.54
#